data_dda94a377db764cf3ee5080215650ea5
#
_entry.id   dda94a377db764cf3ee5080215650ea5
#
_cell.length_a   1.000
_cell.length_b   1.000
_cell.length_c   1.000
_cell.angle_alpha   90.00
_cell.angle_beta   90.00
_cell.angle_gamma   90.00
#
_symmetry.space_group_name_H-M   'P 1'
#
loop_
_entity.id
_entity.type
_entity.pdbx_description
1 polymer ?
#
loop_
_entity_poly.entity_id
_entity_poly.type
_entity_poly.pdbx_seq_one_letter_code
_entity_poly.pdbx_strand_id
1 'polypeptide(L)'
;MMNIYLDIDGVLVGTASPMSDIVDLLEYILERFPHSTYWLTTHCRWGSNQCAQWLKQNGLPKPLVCRLHRTVRPTHWQTLKTEAIDFSIPFVWLDDALLYSERAVLRQHHAQDGVFLMDPRDDQMALKALAYLKSIGD
;
A
#
# COMPACT_ATOMS: atom_id res chain seq x y z
N MET A 1 13.73 -6.05 -9.57
CA MET A 1 13.39 -5.17 -8.46
C MET A 1 12.00 -4.57 -8.67
N MET A 2 11.20 -4.51 -7.64
CA MET A 2 9.84 -3.98 -7.74
C MET A 2 9.52 -3.17 -6.48
N ASN A 3 8.87 -2.03 -6.66
CA ASN A 3 8.40 -1.20 -5.56
C ASN A 3 6.96 -1.56 -5.20
N ILE A 4 6.68 -1.58 -3.91
CA ILE A 4 5.32 -1.79 -3.40
C ILE A 4 4.88 -0.49 -2.72
N TYR A 5 3.74 0.04 -3.14
CA TYR A 5 3.15 1.23 -2.54
C TYR A 5 1.86 0.85 -1.85
N LEU A 6 1.73 1.24 -0.59
CA LEU A 6 0.60 0.83 0.25
C LEU A 6 -0.19 2.05 0.73
N ASP A 7 -1.48 2.06 0.43
CA ASP A 7 -2.43 2.89 1.15
C ASP A 7 -2.86 2.17 2.43
N ILE A 8 -3.50 2.86 3.33
CA ILE A 8 -3.90 2.32 4.63
C ILE A 8 -5.41 2.15 4.71
N ASP A 9 -6.17 3.26 4.62
CA ASP A 9 -7.61 3.19 4.79
C ASP A 9 -8.25 2.49 3.60
N GLY A 10 -9.08 1.50 3.89
CA GLY A 10 -9.72 0.68 2.85
C GLY A 10 -8.82 -0.40 2.26
N VAL A 11 -7.57 -0.49 2.70
CA VAL A 11 -6.59 -1.47 2.23
C VAL A 11 -6.10 -2.33 3.38
N LEU A 12 -5.50 -1.72 4.39
CA LEU A 12 -4.99 -2.43 5.57
C LEU A 12 -6.00 -2.42 6.71
N VAL A 13 -6.73 -1.33 6.86
CA VAL A 13 -7.75 -1.18 7.90
C VAL A 13 -9.05 -0.70 7.29
N GLY A 14 -10.15 -1.19 7.84
CA GLY A 14 -11.48 -0.71 7.50
C GLY A 14 -11.97 0.27 8.54
N THR A 15 -13.25 0.19 8.90
CA THR A 15 -13.83 1.06 9.92
C THR A 15 -13.40 0.57 11.31
N ALA A 16 -12.32 1.17 11.82
CA ALA A 16 -11.79 0.94 13.17
C ALA A 16 -11.30 -0.49 13.43
N SER A 17 -11.00 -1.26 12.39
CA SER A 17 -10.47 -2.62 12.56
C SER A 17 -9.61 -3.00 11.36
N PRO A 18 -8.66 -3.93 11.54
CA PRO A 18 -7.88 -4.45 10.41
C PRO A 18 -8.76 -5.15 9.39
N MET A 19 -8.34 -5.10 8.13
CA MET A 19 -8.98 -5.89 7.08
C MET A 19 -8.71 -7.38 7.31
N SER A 20 -9.67 -8.23 6.89
CA SER A 20 -9.52 -9.68 7.03
C SER A 20 -8.25 -10.18 6.34
N ASP A 21 -7.49 -11.04 7.01
CA ASP A 21 -6.27 -11.67 6.49
C ASP A 21 -5.16 -10.70 6.12
N ILE A 22 -5.23 -9.46 6.59
CA ILE A 22 -4.24 -8.45 6.22
C ILE A 22 -2.85 -8.76 6.80
N VAL A 23 -2.80 -9.45 7.93
CA VAL A 23 -1.53 -9.80 8.57
C VAL A 23 -0.67 -10.67 7.65
N ASP A 24 -1.28 -11.67 7.03
CA ASP A 24 -0.57 -12.58 6.12
C ASP A 24 -0.01 -11.84 4.90
N LEU A 25 -0.80 -10.91 4.35
CA LEU A 25 -0.35 -10.09 3.23
C LEU A 25 0.83 -9.22 3.64
N LEU A 26 0.74 -8.56 4.78
CA LEU A 26 1.80 -7.67 5.25
C LEU A 26 3.08 -8.45 5.60
N GLU A 27 2.96 -9.62 6.22
CA GLU A 27 4.10 -10.47 6.51
C GLU A 27 4.84 -10.85 5.22
N TYR A 28 4.09 -11.22 4.18
CA TYR A 28 4.68 -11.56 2.89
C TYR A 28 5.42 -10.37 2.29
N ILE A 29 4.79 -9.18 2.29
CA ILE A 29 5.38 -7.97 1.72
C ILE A 29 6.68 -7.60 2.46
N LEU A 30 6.65 -7.62 3.78
CA LEU A 30 7.83 -7.27 4.58
C LEU A 30 8.98 -8.24 4.38
N GLU A 31 8.66 -9.51 4.17
CA GLU A 31 9.67 -10.53 3.95
C GLU A 31 10.28 -10.46 2.55
N ARG A 32 9.46 -10.20 1.54
CA ARG A 32 9.91 -10.24 0.14
C ARG A 32 10.40 -8.89 -0.36
N PHE A 33 9.90 -7.78 0.18
CA PHE A 33 10.21 -6.44 -0.30
C PHE A 33 10.63 -5.51 0.84
N PRO A 34 11.60 -5.92 1.68
CA PRO A 34 11.94 -5.16 2.88
C PRO A 34 12.61 -3.81 2.58
N HIS A 35 13.14 -3.61 1.38
CA HIS A 35 13.86 -2.39 1.02
C HIS A 35 13.16 -1.57 -0.05
N SER A 36 11.98 -1.99 -0.50
CA SER A 36 11.28 -1.35 -1.62
C SER A 36 9.79 -1.19 -1.37
N THR A 37 9.38 -1.10 -0.11
CA THR A 37 7.98 -0.89 0.27
C THR A 37 7.81 0.51 0.84
N TYR A 38 6.77 1.19 0.38
CA TYR A 38 6.54 2.61 0.68
C TYR A 38 5.09 2.83 1.07
N TRP A 39 4.89 3.74 2.03
CA TRP A 39 3.57 4.26 2.32
C TRP A 39 3.15 5.24 1.23
N LEU A 40 1.96 5.07 0.70
CA LEU A 40 1.35 6.00 -0.27
C LEU A 40 -0.06 6.30 0.20
N THR A 41 -0.15 7.18 1.18
CA THR A 41 -1.36 7.41 1.95
C THR A 41 -1.41 8.85 2.44
N THR A 42 -2.61 9.33 2.80
CA THR A 42 -2.76 10.65 3.40
C THR A 42 -2.04 10.77 4.75
N HIS A 43 -1.77 9.64 5.43
CA HIS A 43 -1.08 9.64 6.72
C HIS A 43 0.40 10.00 6.64
N CYS A 44 0.98 10.03 5.44
CA CYS A 44 2.35 10.52 5.23
C CYS A 44 2.42 11.69 4.24
N ARG A 45 1.27 12.16 3.77
CA ARG A 45 1.20 13.34 2.92
C ARG A 45 1.87 14.52 3.64
N TRP A 46 2.46 15.42 2.91
CA TRP A 46 3.14 16.61 3.41
C TRP A 46 4.43 16.32 4.20
N GLY A 47 4.97 15.10 4.07
CA GLY A 47 6.25 14.76 4.66
C GLY A 47 6.20 14.28 6.11
N SER A 48 5.02 14.21 6.72
CA SER A 48 4.88 13.60 8.04
C SER A 48 4.70 12.09 7.91
N ASN A 49 4.87 11.35 9.02
CA ASN A 49 4.64 9.92 9.03
C ASN A 49 3.86 9.55 10.28
N GLN A 50 2.54 9.47 10.14
CA GLN A 50 1.65 9.08 11.22
C GLN A 50 1.07 7.67 11.00
N CYS A 51 1.65 6.91 10.08
CA CYS A 51 1.11 5.62 9.67
C CYS A 51 1.08 4.63 10.83
N ALA A 52 2.19 4.49 11.57
CA ALA A 52 2.25 3.53 12.67
C ALA A 52 1.23 3.84 13.76
N GLN A 53 1.07 5.11 14.11
CA GLN A 53 0.11 5.53 15.11
C GLN A 53 -1.32 5.19 14.70
N TRP A 54 -1.67 5.45 13.44
CA TRP A 54 -2.99 5.16 12.90
C TRP A 54 -3.26 3.66 12.89
N LEU A 55 -2.29 2.86 12.45
CA LEU A 55 -2.43 1.41 12.42
C LEU A 55 -2.61 0.83 13.82
N LYS A 56 -1.87 1.33 14.79
CA LYS A 56 -2.00 0.92 16.18
C LYS A 56 -3.39 1.25 16.72
N GLN A 57 -3.89 2.45 16.44
CA GLN A 57 -5.22 2.88 16.87
C GLN A 57 -6.34 2.03 16.25
N ASN A 58 -6.09 1.45 15.08
CA ASN A 58 -7.06 0.64 14.36
C ASN A 58 -6.87 -0.87 14.56
N GLY A 59 -6.06 -1.25 15.53
CA GLY A 59 -6.07 -2.62 16.03
C GLY A 59 -5.07 -3.59 15.39
N LEU A 60 -4.13 -3.12 14.58
CA LEU A 60 -3.09 -4.03 14.11
C LEU A 60 -2.21 -4.48 15.27
N PRO A 61 -1.70 -5.73 15.24
CA PRO A 61 -0.83 -6.23 16.31
C PRO A 61 0.42 -5.35 16.48
N LYS A 62 0.75 -5.04 17.72
CA LYS A 62 1.87 -4.17 18.04
C LYS A 62 3.20 -4.59 17.41
N PRO A 63 3.61 -5.88 17.45
CA PRO A 63 4.86 -6.28 16.83
C PRO A 63 4.88 -6.00 15.33
N LEU A 64 3.74 -6.20 14.65
CA LEU A 64 3.63 -5.92 13.22
C LEU A 64 3.73 -4.42 12.95
N VAL A 65 3.06 -3.59 13.76
CA VAL A 65 3.14 -2.13 13.62
C VAL A 65 4.59 -1.66 13.77
N CYS A 66 5.34 -2.20 14.72
CA CYS A 66 6.75 -1.87 14.90
C CYS A 66 7.58 -2.25 13.69
N ARG A 67 7.35 -3.43 13.11
CA ARG A 67 8.06 -3.85 11.90
C ARG A 67 7.73 -2.96 10.72
N LEU A 68 6.47 -2.62 10.55
CA LEU A 68 6.02 -1.72 9.48
C LEU A 68 6.68 -0.34 9.62
N HIS A 69 6.72 0.18 10.83
CA HIS A 69 7.31 1.49 11.08
C HIS A 69 8.80 1.53 10.72
N ARG A 70 9.53 0.44 11.00
CA ARG A 70 10.96 0.36 10.72
C ARG A 70 11.25 0.08 9.26
N THR A 71 10.36 -0.61 8.56
CA THR A 71 10.63 -1.17 7.23
C THR A 71 10.02 -0.35 6.10
N VAL A 72 8.76 0.06 6.24
CA VAL A 72 8.04 0.77 5.19
C VAL A 72 8.39 2.25 5.25
N ARG A 73 8.83 2.81 4.12
CA ARG A 73 9.27 4.20 4.04
C ARG A 73 8.11 5.12 3.69
N PRO A 74 8.04 6.30 4.29
CA PRO A 74 7.04 7.28 3.87
C PRO A 74 7.37 7.85 2.50
N THR A 75 6.34 8.31 1.79
CA THR A 75 6.49 9.11 0.58
C THR A 75 6.07 10.54 0.85
N HIS A 76 6.38 11.43 -0.08
CA HIS A 76 5.97 12.82 -0.02
C HIS A 76 5.21 13.17 -1.29
N TRP A 77 3.99 13.70 -1.17
CA TRP A 77 3.18 14.13 -2.30
C TRP A 77 2.22 15.23 -1.83
N GLN A 78 1.75 16.03 -2.76
CA GLN A 78 0.89 17.17 -2.42
C GLN A 78 -0.53 17.02 -2.92
N THR A 79 -0.71 16.76 -4.21
CA THR A 79 -2.03 16.72 -4.82
C THR A 79 -2.44 15.32 -5.24
N LEU A 80 -1.58 14.64 -5.98
CA LEU A 80 -1.85 13.30 -6.48
C LEU A 80 -0.82 12.33 -5.94
N LYS A 81 -1.26 11.15 -5.54
CA LYS A 81 -0.37 10.09 -5.08
C LYS A 81 0.65 9.69 -6.14
N THR A 82 0.28 9.79 -7.42
CA THR A 82 1.18 9.47 -8.53
C THR A 82 2.46 10.31 -8.53
N GLU A 83 2.47 11.44 -7.85
CA GLU A 83 3.68 12.27 -7.69
C GLU A 83 4.80 11.53 -6.97
N ALA A 84 4.45 10.56 -6.13
CA ALA A 84 5.42 9.82 -5.32
C ALA A 84 5.86 8.51 -5.95
N ILE A 85 5.30 8.13 -7.09
CA ILE A 85 5.62 6.86 -7.75
C ILE A 85 6.81 7.06 -8.69
N ASP A 86 7.82 6.19 -8.55
CA ASP A 86 8.93 6.13 -9.48
C ASP A 86 8.54 5.21 -10.65
N PHE A 87 8.15 5.82 -11.76
CA PHE A 87 7.69 5.07 -12.94
C PHE A 87 8.82 4.38 -13.71
N SER A 88 10.07 4.62 -13.35
CA SER A 88 11.19 3.92 -13.97
C SER A 88 11.41 2.51 -13.39
N ILE A 89 10.72 2.18 -12.31
CA ILE A 89 10.84 0.89 -11.62
C ILE A 89 9.47 0.21 -11.65
N PRO A 90 9.39 -1.09 -11.99
CA PRO A 90 8.14 -1.81 -11.87
C PRO A 90 7.56 -1.70 -10.47
N PHE A 91 6.26 -1.58 -10.37
CA PHE A 91 5.63 -1.38 -9.07
C PHE A 91 4.26 -2.04 -8.98
N VAL A 92 3.82 -2.26 -7.75
CA VAL A 92 2.43 -2.58 -7.42
C VAL A 92 1.97 -1.55 -6.40
N TRP A 93 0.88 -0.90 -6.68
CA TRP A 93 0.25 0.08 -5.81
C TRP A 93 -1.09 -0.48 -5.33
N LEU A 94 -1.20 -0.74 -4.02
CA LEU A 94 -2.43 -1.24 -3.40
C LEU A 94 -3.21 -0.05 -2.85
N ASP A 95 -4.39 0.19 -3.42
CA ASP A 95 -5.26 1.31 -3.02
C ASP A 95 -6.70 0.90 -3.24
N ASP A 96 -7.64 1.52 -2.52
CA ASP A 96 -9.06 1.23 -2.65
C ASP A 96 -9.76 2.13 -3.66
N ALA A 97 -9.11 3.19 -4.12
CA ALA A 97 -9.70 4.12 -5.08
C ALA A 97 -8.61 4.86 -5.87
N LEU A 98 -8.95 5.22 -7.10
CA LEU A 98 -8.10 6.05 -7.96
C LEU A 98 -8.90 7.28 -8.38
N LEU A 99 -8.28 8.45 -8.27
CA LEU A 99 -8.82 9.67 -8.86
C LEU A 99 -8.72 9.60 -10.37
N TYR A 100 -9.62 10.29 -11.06
CA TYR A 100 -9.58 10.36 -12.52
C TYR A 100 -8.23 10.90 -13.02
N SER A 101 -7.70 11.93 -12.38
CA SER A 101 -6.42 12.52 -12.75
C SER A 101 -5.25 11.57 -12.48
N GLU A 102 -5.35 10.70 -11.47
CA GLU A 102 -4.33 9.67 -11.23
C GLU A 102 -4.35 8.61 -12.34
N ARG A 103 -5.55 8.22 -12.79
CA ARG A 103 -5.66 7.29 -13.93
C ARG A 103 -5.03 7.88 -15.19
N ALA A 104 -5.19 9.18 -15.41
CA ALA A 104 -4.59 9.85 -16.56
C ALA A 104 -3.06 9.82 -16.50
N VAL A 105 -2.48 10.07 -15.34
CA VAL A 105 -1.03 9.99 -15.15
C VAL A 105 -0.51 8.58 -15.41
N LEU A 106 -1.21 7.56 -14.87
CA LEU A 106 -0.83 6.17 -15.09
C LEU A 106 -0.84 5.82 -16.58
N ARG A 107 -1.85 6.28 -17.33
CA ARG A 107 -1.91 6.05 -18.78
C ARG A 107 -0.76 6.71 -19.52
N GLN A 108 -0.37 7.92 -19.11
CA GLN A 108 0.78 8.60 -19.71
C GLN A 108 2.07 7.80 -19.58
N HIS A 109 2.20 7.07 -18.50
CA HIS A 109 3.39 6.25 -18.23
C HIS A 109 3.21 4.79 -18.66
N HIS A 110 2.10 4.44 -19.28
CA HIS A 110 1.75 3.06 -19.64
C HIS A 110 1.84 2.12 -18.43
N ALA A 111 1.36 2.60 -17.27
CA ALA A 111 1.53 1.94 -15.99
C ALA A 111 0.19 1.57 -15.31
N GLN A 112 -0.89 1.46 -16.09
CA GLN A 112 -2.22 1.13 -15.53
C GLN A 112 -2.21 -0.20 -14.79
N ASP A 113 -1.40 -1.16 -15.23
CA ASP A 113 -1.34 -2.49 -14.63
C ASP A 113 -0.60 -2.51 -13.30
N GLY A 114 0.03 -1.40 -12.90
CA GLY A 114 0.72 -1.30 -11.62
C GLY A 114 -0.21 -1.15 -10.43
N VAL A 115 -1.47 -0.83 -10.64
CA VAL A 115 -2.43 -0.61 -9.56
C VAL A 115 -3.24 -1.88 -9.34
N PHE A 116 -3.29 -2.33 -8.08
CA PHE A 116 -4.19 -3.38 -7.63
C PHE A 116 -5.27 -2.73 -6.77
N LEU A 117 -6.50 -2.66 -7.29
CA LEU A 117 -7.61 -2.04 -6.57
C LEU A 117 -8.15 -2.99 -5.52
N MET A 118 -8.16 -2.51 -4.27
CA MET A 118 -8.67 -3.25 -3.13
C MET A 118 -10.11 -2.83 -2.86
N ASP A 119 -11.02 -3.80 -2.78
CA ASP A 119 -12.41 -3.53 -2.39
C ASP A 119 -12.55 -3.79 -0.89
N PRO A 120 -12.76 -2.74 -0.07
CA PRO A 120 -12.84 -2.93 1.40
C PRO A 120 -14.06 -3.74 1.84
N ARG A 121 -15.02 -3.98 0.95
CA ARG A 121 -16.21 -4.81 1.25
C ARG A 121 -15.97 -6.28 0.99
N ASP A 122 -14.90 -6.63 0.29
CA ASP A 122 -14.56 -8.03 -0.05
C ASP A 122 -13.64 -8.58 1.04
N ASP A 123 -14.15 -9.52 1.84
CA ASP A 123 -13.38 -10.10 2.95
C ASP A 123 -12.27 -11.06 2.49
N GLN A 124 -12.19 -11.34 1.17
CA GLN A 124 -11.13 -12.13 0.57
C GLN A 124 -10.06 -11.25 -0.09
N MET A 125 -10.17 -9.93 0.04
CA MET A 125 -9.34 -9.02 -0.76
C MET A 125 -7.85 -9.14 -0.44
N ALA A 126 -7.50 -9.25 0.83
CA ALA A 126 -6.10 -9.42 1.22
C ALA A 126 -5.52 -10.73 0.67
N LEU A 127 -6.30 -11.81 0.67
CA LEU A 127 -5.86 -13.08 0.10
C LEU A 127 -5.70 -13.00 -1.42
N LYS A 128 -6.57 -12.26 -2.10
CA LYS A 128 -6.44 -12.03 -3.55
C LYS A 128 -5.19 -11.21 -3.87
N ALA A 129 -4.91 -10.18 -3.09
CA ALA A 129 -3.70 -9.38 -3.25
C ALA A 129 -2.44 -10.22 -3.01
N LEU A 130 -2.46 -11.06 -1.98
CA LEU A 130 -1.35 -11.96 -1.68
C LEU A 130 -1.09 -12.92 -2.85
N ALA A 131 -2.16 -13.54 -3.37
CA ALA A 131 -2.05 -14.44 -4.51
C ALA A 131 -1.48 -13.72 -5.74
N TYR A 132 -1.93 -12.49 -5.98
CA TYR A 132 -1.43 -11.68 -7.08
C TYR A 132 0.07 -11.40 -6.94
N LEU A 133 0.50 -10.95 -5.75
CA LEU A 133 1.92 -10.67 -5.50
C LEU A 133 2.79 -11.91 -5.68
N LYS A 134 2.30 -13.06 -5.23
CA LYS A 134 3.03 -14.33 -5.42
C LYS A 134 3.11 -14.70 -6.89
N SER A 135 2.10 -14.38 -7.69
CA SER A 135 2.06 -14.75 -9.11
C SER A 135 3.02 -13.93 -9.96
N ILE A 136 3.25 -12.66 -9.62
CA ILE A 136 4.13 -11.80 -10.40
C ILE A 136 5.58 -11.92 -9.96
N GLY A 137 5.84 -12.58 -8.89
CA GLY A 137 7.05 -13.02 -8.48
C GLY A 137 8.14 -12.36 -8.21
N ASP A 138 8.98 -12.26 -7.85
CA ASP A 138 10.10 -12.15 -7.42
C ASP A 138 10.81 -11.40 -6.96
#